data_a35acfe48d33d3659ab2eb54d5a1990c
#
_entry.id   a35acfe48d33d3659ab2eb54d5a1990c
#
_cell.length_a   1.000
_cell.length_b   1.000
_cell.length_c   1.000
_cell.angle_alpha   90.00
_cell.angle_beta   90.00
_cell.angle_gamma   90.00
#
_symmetry.space_group_name_H-M   'P 1'
#
loop_
_entity.id
_entity.type
_entity.pdbx_description
1 polymer ?
#
loop_
_entity_poly.entity_id
_entity_poly.type
_entity_poly.pdbx_seq_one_letter_code
_entity_poly.pdbx_strand_id
1 'polypeptide(L)'
;MVKRIGMRRLAAFAAAAALVLGLVGCGGAQSTAQGNTEPVNLSVWTYYNGDQLESFNKLVDTFNNTVGKEKNITVESYSQGSVNDLETQVMAAAQGKVGASAMPNIFMAYADTAYAMDQMGELADLAPYFTDEERAAYVDSYLTEGDFDDSGSIKIFPVAKSTELLFLNDTDWKLFAAATGARYSDLETVEGLVKTAEAYYNWTDAQTDTPNDGKALFGRDAIANYMLIGAKELGETIFDVKDGKMTMGLSEDVARKLWDNYYVPYIKGWAAASGHFRSDDIKIGSILAYIGSNSSATYFPTQVMLSDTESHDIELKVLPTPHFEGCEKVSVQQGAGMAVAKTTDAEVEASVVFLKWFTQPENNIAFAVGSGYLPVTHAANDMDAIHSSGLALTGNMENVLMEAVDAVNTNELYTTKAFEGGTDARSKLNYSMSDIATADRATVEERLAAGESAEEAEAGFLTDEYFEAWYQSLCDALSQYEG
;
A
#
# COMPACT_ATOMS: atom_id res chain seq x y z
N MET A 1 0.62 -18.22 -68.59
CA MET A 1 1.82 -18.99 -68.96
C MET A 1 2.29 -19.69 -67.72
N VAL A 2 1.83 -20.91 -67.36
CA VAL A 2 2.29 -22.22 -67.83
C VAL A 2 3.81 -22.43 -67.52
N LYS A 3 4.10 -23.24 -66.50
CA LYS A 3 4.57 -24.64 -66.43
C LYS A 3 5.10 -24.87 -65.00
N ARG A 4 4.60 -25.71 -64.15
CA ARG A 4 4.52 -27.18 -64.03
C ARG A 4 5.82 -27.93 -64.17
N ILE A 5 5.94 -28.93 -63.21
CA ILE A 5 6.73 -30.19 -63.25
C ILE A 5 7.92 -30.12 -62.30
N GLY A 6 8.14 -31.06 -61.40
CA GLY A 6 7.58 -32.38 -61.08
C GLY A 6 8.33 -33.06 -59.99
N MET A 7 7.71 -33.89 -59.40
CA MET A 7 7.70 -34.97 -58.48
C MET A 7 8.77 -36.07 -58.67
N ARG A 8 9.09 -36.77 -57.58
CA ARG A 8 9.70 -38.14 -57.45
C ARG A 8 11.15 -38.17 -56.96
N ARG A 9 11.58 -38.99 -55.99
CA ARG A 9 11.29 -40.35 -55.50
C ARG A 9 11.88 -40.53 -54.10
N LEU A 10 11.21 -41.06 -53.15
CA LEU A 10 11.20 -42.39 -52.50
C LEU A 10 12.47 -43.29 -52.58
N ALA A 11 12.95 -43.70 -51.38
CA ALA A 11 13.35 -45.08 -50.95
C ALA A 11 14.13 -44.96 -49.63
N ALA A 12 13.74 -45.44 -48.55
CA ALA A 12 13.64 -46.63 -47.76
C ALA A 12 14.88 -47.55 -47.77
N PHE A 13 15.37 -47.88 -46.54
CA PHE A 13 15.95 -49.17 -46.05
C PHE A 13 16.41 -48.96 -44.62
N ALA A 14 15.88 -49.48 -43.62
CA ALA A 14 15.74 -50.74 -42.89
C ALA A 14 17.01 -51.24 -42.19
N ALA A 15 16.92 -51.23 -40.85
CA ALA A 15 17.39 -52.16 -39.80
C ALA A 15 18.74 -52.80 -39.83
N ALA A 16 19.45 -52.71 -38.69
CA ALA A 16 20.14 -53.84 -38.06
C ALA A 16 20.33 -53.64 -36.55
N ALA A 17 19.75 -54.55 -35.77
CA ALA A 17 19.98 -54.72 -34.35
C ALA A 17 21.26 -55.54 -34.12
N ALA A 18 22.03 -55.18 -33.10
CA ALA A 18 23.01 -56.09 -32.50
C ALA A 18 23.14 -55.87 -30.99
N LEU A 19 22.65 -56.85 -30.23
CA LEU A 19 22.90 -57.04 -28.81
C LEU A 19 24.41 -57.37 -28.60
N VAL A 20 25.01 -56.75 -27.56
CA VAL A 20 26.12 -57.35 -26.81
C VAL A 20 25.88 -57.12 -25.32
N LEU A 21 25.64 -58.21 -24.61
CA LEU A 21 25.71 -58.33 -23.15
C LEU A 21 27.18 -58.46 -22.70
N GLY A 22 27.47 -57.81 -21.55
CA GLY A 22 28.60 -58.31 -20.71
C GLY A 22 29.41 -57.22 -20.04
N LEU A 23 29.23 -56.97 -18.80
CA LEU A 23 30.02 -57.31 -17.62
C LEU A 23 29.92 -56.29 -16.50
N VAL A 24 29.59 -56.82 -15.34
CA VAL A 24 29.52 -56.18 -14.03
C VAL A 24 30.88 -55.64 -13.62
N GLY A 25 30.89 -54.36 -13.19
CA GLY A 25 32.01 -53.71 -12.51
C GLY A 25 31.48 -52.83 -11.40
N CYS A 26 31.55 -53.30 -10.16
CA CYS A 26 31.34 -52.46 -8.96
C CYS A 26 32.44 -51.41 -8.88
N GLY A 27 32.07 -50.16 -9.02
CA GLY A 27 32.89 -49.00 -8.70
C GLY A 27 31.97 -47.89 -8.21
N GLY A 28 32.07 -47.55 -6.90
CA GLY A 28 31.30 -46.49 -6.32
C GLY A 28 31.49 -45.15 -7.04
N ALA A 29 30.49 -44.77 -7.80
CA ALA A 29 30.40 -43.40 -8.32
C ALA A 29 29.61 -42.59 -7.29
N GLN A 30 30.29 -41.66 -6.64
CA GLN A 30 29.65 -40.51 -6.05
C GLN A 30 28.82 -39.83 -7.17
N SER A 31 27.51 -39.98 -7.11
CA SER A 31 26.61 -39.19 -7.93
C SER A 31 26.68 -37.74 -7.43
N THR A 32 27.50 -36.94 -8.08
CA THR A 32 27.25 -35.50 -8.13
C THR A 32 25.91 -35.37 -8.88
N ALA A 33 24.83 -35.24 -8.15
CA ALA A 33 23.54 -34.85 -8.69
C ALA A 33 23.68 -33.40 -9.16
N GLN A 34 24.17 -33.19 -10.37
CA GLN A 34 23.93 -32.01 -11.15
C GLN A 34 22.52 -32.16 -11.67
N GLY A 35 21.55 -31.67 -10.89
CA GLY A 35 20.15 -31.61 -11.28
C GLY A 35 20.06 -30.72 -12.52
N ASN A 36 19.83 -31.31 -13.67
CA ASN A 36 19.43 -30.63 -14.88
C ASN A 36 17.95 -30.27 -14.68
N THR A 37 17.67 -29.23 -13.90
CA THR A 37 16.33 -28.69 -13.75
C THR A 37 15.94 -28.01 -15.07
N GLU A 38 14.79 -28.37 -15.62
CA GLU A 38 14.25 -27.67 -16.79
C GLU A 38 14.13 -26.16 -16.47
N PRO A 39 14.36 -25.28 -17.46
CA PRO A 39 14.23 -23.84 -17.25
C PRO A 39 12.80 -23.50 -16.81
N VAL A 40 12.67 -22.69 -15.76
CA VAL A 40 11.38 -22.17 -15.29
C VAL A 40 11.31 -20.68 -15.56
N ASN A 41 10.27 -20.25 -16.27
CA ASN A 41 9.99 -18.84 -16.53
C ASN A 41 8.80 -18.41 -15.68
N LEU A 42 9.00 -17.37 -14.88
CA LEU A 42 8.00 -16.79 -14.00
C LEU A 42 7.56 -15.41 -14.49
N SER A 43 6.28 -15.17 -14.53
CA SER A 43 5.69 -13.84 -14.74
C SER A 43 5.25 -13.24 -13.41
N VAL A 44 5.61 -11.98 -13.16
CA VAL A 44 5.25 -11.23 -11.97
C VAL A 44 4.45 -9.99 -12.35
N TRP A 45 3.24 -9.87 -11.82
CA TRP A 45 2.41 -8.68 -12.03
C TRP A 45 2.45 -7.77 -10.80
N THR A 46 2.73 -6.48 -11.05
CA THR A 46 2.81 -5.44 -10.02
C THR A 46 1.98 -4.22 -10.40
N TYR A 47 1.74 -3.34 -9.43
CA TYR A 47 1.23 -1.99 -9.69
C TYR A 47 2.32 -0.91 -9.55
N TYR A 48 3.58 -1.32 -9.38
CA TYR A 48 4.69 -0.38 -9.25
C TYR A 48 4.83 0.48 -10.51
N ASN A 49 5.14 1.75 -10.32
CA ASN A 49 5.43 2.71 -11.38
C ASN A 49 6.58 3.64 -10.95
N GLY A 50 7.08 4.48 -11.86
CA GLY A 50 8.18 5.41 -11.56
C GLY A 50 9.38 4.72 -10.89
N ASP A 51 9.92 5.34 -9.84
CA ASP A 51 11.10 4.88 -9.11
C ASP A 51 10.91 3.51 -8.45
N GLN A 52 9.68 3.20 -8.02
CA GLN A 52 9.34 1.89 -7.45
C GLN A 52 9.50 0.77 -8.48
N LEU A 53 9.00 0.98 -9.71
CA LEU A 53 9.14 0.02 -10.81
C LEU A 53 10.60 -0.13 -11.24
N GLU A 54 11.35 0.97 -11.33
CA GLU A 54 12.77 0.95 -11.66
C GLU A 54 13.55 0.13 -10.63
N SER A 55 13.32 0.38 -9.33
CA SER A 55 13.96 -0.33 -8.23
C SER A 55 13.61 -1.82 -8.23
N PHE A 56 12.34 -2.18 -8.49
CA PHE A 56 11.92 -3.56 -8.60
C PHE A 56 12.57 -4.28 -9.78
N ASN A 57 12.57 -3.67 -10.97
CA ASN A 57 13.16 -4.24 -12.17
C ASN A 57 14.67 -4.45 -12.04
N LYS A 58 15.37 -3.54 -11.37
CA LYS A 58 16.80 -3.69 -11.08
C LYS A 58 17.11 -4.93 -10.23
N LEU A 59 16.24 -5.22 -9.26
CA LEU A 59 16.37 -6.45 -8.45
C LEU A 59 16.00 -7.70 -9.26
N VAL A 60 14.97 -7.65 -10.11
CA VAL A 60 14.64 -8.75 -11.03
C VAL A 60 15.81 -9.05 -11.95
N ASP A 61 16.44 -8.03 -12.54
CA ASP A 61 17.64 -8.20 -13.37
C ASP A 61 18.81 -8.80 -12.58
N THR A 62 18.99 -8.38 -11.32
CA THR A 62 20.03 -8.92 -10.44
C THR A 62 19.78 -10.40 -10.15
N PHE A 63 18.53 -10.77 -9.80
CA PHE A 63 18.15 -12.16 -9.60
C PHE A 63 18.42 -13.00 -10.85
N ASN A 64 17.95 -12.57 -12.01
CA ASN A 64 18.13 -13.28 -13.28
C ASN A 64 19.59 -13.50 -13.66
N ASN A 65 20.48 -12.57 -13.30
CA ASN A 65 21.91 -12.66 -13.59
C ASN A 65 22.72 -13.44 -12.53
N THR A 66 22.13 -13.73 -11.37
CA THR A 66 22.79 -14.42 -10.24
C THR A 66 22.06 -15.73 -9.90
N VAL A 67 21.27 -15.75 -8.85
CA VAL A 67 20.59 -16.96 -8.35
C VAL A 67 19.64 -17.56 -9.39
N GLY A 68 18.94 -16.75 -10.16
CA GLY A 68 18.08 -17.22 -11.25
C GLY A 68 18.86 -18.00 -12.29
N LYS A 69 20.01 -17.46 -12.72
CA LYS A 69 20.90 -18.15 -13.66
C LYS A 69 21.44 -19.47 -13.12
N GLU A 70 21.80 -19.51 -11.84
CA GLU A 70 22.31 -20.73 -11.20
C GLU A 70 21.25 -21.83 -11.10
N LYS A 71 20.01 -21.43 -10.88
CA LYS A 71 18.86 -22.33 -10.68
C LYS A 71 18.02 -22.55 -11.94
N ASN A 72 18.38 -21.99 -13.08
CA ASN A 72 17.61 -21.98 -14.33
C ASN A 72 16.20 -21.37 -14.16
N ILE A 73 16.08 -20.31 -13.36
CA ILE A 73 14.84 -19.55 -13.14
C ILE A 73 15.01 -18.18 -13.82
N THR A 74 14.03 -17.77 -14.61
CA THR A 74 13.94 -16.43 -15.20
C THR A 74 12.65 -15.78 -14.72
N VAL A 75 12.74 -14.54 -14.25
CA VAL A 75 11.59 -13.72 -13.80
C VAL A 75 11.38 -12.57 -14.77
N GLU A 76 10.15 -12.39 -15.23
CA GLU A 76 9.73 -11.25 -16.03
C GLU A 76 8.65 -10.47 -15.26
N SER A 77 8.86 -9.16 -15.10
CA SER A 77 7.93 -8.28 -14.38
C SER A 77 7.06 -7.46 -15.34
N TYR A 78 5.80 -7.28 -14.98
CA TYR A 78 4.83 -6.50 -15.76
C TYR A 78 4.04 -5.59 -14.82
N SER A 79 4.20 -4.27 -14.99
CA SER A 79 3.34 -3.30 -14.30
C SER A 79 1.96 -3.27 -14.95
N GLN A 80 0.93 -3.37 -14.13
CA GLN A 80 -0.48 -3.31 -14.57
C GLN A 80 -1.08 -1.90 -14.42
N GLY A 81 -0.28 -0.92 -13.99
CA GLY A 81 -0.71 0.46 -13.81
C GLY A 81 -1.05 0.78 -12.36
N SER A 82 -2.32 0.80 -12.01
CA SER A 82 -2.78 1.06 -10.63
C SER A 82 -3.11 -0.23 -9.87
N VAL A 83 -3.35 -0.09 -8.56
CA VAL A 83 -3.87 -1.19 -7.71
C VAL A 83 -5.17 -1.73 -8.30
N ASN A 84 -6.13 -0.86 -8.63
CA ASN A 84 -7.44 -1.25 -9.17
C ASN A 84 -7.32 -1.94 -10.54
N ASP A 85 -6.38 -1.50 -11.40
CA ASP A 85 -6.12 -2.14 -12.68
C ASP A 85 -5.58 -3.55 -12.49
N LEU A 86 -4.59 -3.71 -11.59
CA LEU A 86 -4.02 -5.01 -11.26
C LEU A 86 -5.08 -5.98 -10.73
N GLU A 87 -5.87 -5.57 -9.73
CA GLU A 87 -6.94 -6.38 -9.15
C GLU A 87 -7.96 -6.80 -10.21
N THR A 88 -8.39 -5.86 -11.04
CA THR A 88 -9.31 -6.14 -12.14
C THR A 88 -8.76 -7.18 -13.12
N GLN A 89 -7.47 -7.08 -13.48
CA GLN A 89 -6.84 -7.98 -14.42
C GLN A 89 -6.59 -9.37 -13.81
N VAL A 90 -6.15 -9.44 -12.56
CA VAL A 90 -5.96 -10.71 -11.83
C VAL A 90 -7.29 -11.45 -11.70
N MET A 91 -8.35 -10.76 -11.27
CA MET A 91 -9.68 -11.34 -11.15
C MET A 91 -10.25 -11.79 -12.51
N ALA A 92 -9.99 -11.03 -13.58
CA ALA A 92 -10.42 -11.41 -14.93
C ALA A 92 -9.67 -12.67 -15.42
N ALA A 93 -8.36 -12.76 -15.14
CA ALA A 93 -7.54 -13.92 -15.48
C ALA A 93 -8.00 -15.18 -14.73
N ALA A 94 -8.20 -15.08 -13.42
CA ALA A 94 -8.69 -16.18 -12.58
C ALA A 94 -10.07 -16.69 -12.99
N GLN A 95 -10.97 -15.79 -13.38
CA GLN A 95 -12.31 -16.14 -13.85
C GLN A 95 -12.33 -16.64 -15.30
N GLY A 96 -11.19 -16.67 -16.00
CA GLY A 96 -11.12 -17.09 -17.42
C GLY A 96 -11.97 -16.21 -18.35
N LYS A 97 -12.10 -14.91 -18.07
CA LYS A 97 -12.91 -14.00 -18.88
C LYS A 97 -12.38 -13.92 -20.31
N VAL A 98 -13.29 -13.80 -21.27
CA VAL A 98 -12.92 -13.66 -22.68
C VAL A 98 -12.08 -12.41 -22.89
N GLY A 99 -10.87 -12.59 -23.44
CA GLY A 99 -9.90 -11.52 -23.67
C GLY A 99 -8.98 -11.21 -22.48
N ALA A 100 -9.15 -11.88 -21.33
CA ALA A 100 -8.21 -11.79 -20.23
C ALA A 100 -6.85 -12.41 -20.58
N SER A 101 -5.78 -11.88 -20.01
CA SER A 101 -4.45 -12.47 -20.08
C SER A 101 -4.41 -13.81 -19.33
N ALA A 102 -3.39 -14.62 -19.61
CA ALA A 102 -3.11 -15.80 -18.77
C ALA A 102 -2.75 -15.35 -17.35
N MET A 103 -3.10 -16.19 -16.37
CA MET A 103 -2.76 -15.95 -14.96
C MET A 103 -1.24 -15.87 -14.78
N PRO A 104 -0.70 -14.84 -14.10
CA PRO A 104 0.73 -14.79 -13.79
C PRO A 104 1.10 -15.82 -12.72
N ASN A 105 2.39 -16.16 -12.62
CA ASN A 105 2.88 -17.03 -11.55
C ASN A 105 2.85 -16.33 -10.19
N ILE A 106 3.20 -15.04 -10.18
CA ILE A 106 3.24 -14.19 -8.98
C ILE A 106 2.50 -12.89 -9.28
N PHE A 107 1.73 -12.40 -8.32
CA PHE A 107 1.09 -11.10 -8.45
C PHE A 107 0.94 -10.41 -7.10
N MET A 108 0.97 -9.08 -7.11
CA MET A 108 0.67 -8.31 -5.91
C MET A 108 -0.83 -8.36 -5.60
N ALA A 109 -1.15 -8.54 -4.34
CA ALA A 109 -2.54 -8.53 -3.86
C ALA A 109 -2.63 -7.97 -2.44
N TYR A 110 -3.70 -7.23 -2.19
CA TYR A 110 -4.18 -6.96 -0.84
C TYR A 110 -4.97 -8.16 -0.31
N ALA A 111 -5.20 -8.18 1.01
CA ALA A 111 -5.80 -9.31 1.70
C ALA A 111 -7.16 -9.72 1.12
N ASP A 112 -8.04 -8.77 0.82
CA ASP A 112 -9.38 -9.05 0.29
C ASP A 112 -9.34 -9.68 -1.11
N THR A 113 -8.48 -9.17 -2.00
CA THR A 113 -8.29 -9.74 -3.34
C THR A 113 -7.70 -11.15 -3.26
N ALA A 114 -6.68 -11.33 -2.42
CA ALA A 114 -6.09 -12.65 -2.23
C ALA A 114 -7.07 -13.64 -1.58
N TYR A 115 -7.90 -13.20 -0.62
CA TYR A 115 -8.96 -14.00 -0.06
C TYR A 115 -9.96 -14.47 -1.12
N ALA A 116 -10.43 -13.57 -1.97
CA ALA A 116 -11.33 -13.94 -3.07
C ALA A 116 -10.70 -14.96 -4.03
N MET A 117 -9.40 -14.82 -4.32
CA MET A 117 -8.63 -15.78 -5.12
C MET A 117 -8.47 -17.13 -4.44
N ASP A 118 -8.22 -17.14 -3.12
CA ASP A 118 -8.12 -18.37 -2.34
C ASP A 118 -9.44 -19.13 -2.30
N GLN A 119 -10.58 -18.43 -2.15
CA GLN A 119 -11.91 -19.04 -2.22
C GLN A 119 -12.21 -19.67 -3.59
N MET A 120 -11.60 -19.19 -4.67
CA MET A 120 -11.65 -19.84 -6.00
C MET A 120 -10.68 -21.02 -6.15
N GLY A 121 -9.77 -21.22 -5.18
CA GLY A 121 -8.76 -22.28 -5.21
C GLY A 121 -7.56 -21.97 -6.12
N GLU A 122 -7.35 -20.70 -6.46
CA GLU A 122 -6.32 -20.24 -7.39
C GLU A 122 -4.97 -19.91 -6.73
N LEU A 123 -4.86 -19.93 -5.38
CA LEU A 123 -3.62 -19.64 -4.65
C LEU A 123 -2.89 -20.89 -4.16
N ALA A 124 -1.57 -20.85 -4.26
CA ALA A 124 -0.69 -21.76 -3.57
C ALA A 124 -0.55 -21.37 -2.09
N ASP A 125 -0.48 -22.36 -1.21
CA ASP A 125 -0.03 -22.13 0.17
C ASP A 125 1.49 -22.24 0.22
N LEU A 126 2.14 -21.15 0.65
CA LEU A 126 3.61 -21.10 0.73
C LEU A 126 4.15 -21.61 2.08
N ALA A 127 3.29 -21.83 3.06
CA ALA A 127 3.68 -22.28 4.39
C ALA A 127 4.58 -23.52 4.41
N PRO A 128 4.34 -24.57 3.58
CA PRO A 128 5.20 -25.78 3.54
C PRO A 128 6.64 -25.53 3.07
N TYR A 129 6.90 -24.38 2.43
CA TYR A 129 8.23 -24.04 1.91
C TYR A 129 9.08 -23.24 2.90
N PHE A 130 8.54 -22.94 4.10
CA PHE A 130 9.23 -22.14 5.13
C PHE A 130 9.38 -22.95 6.41
N THR A 131 10.59 -22.94 6.97
CA THR A 131 10.84 -23.46 8.33
C THR A 131 10.34 -22.44 9.37
N ASP A 132 10.16 -22.88 10.62
CA ASP A 132 9.77 -22.00 11.72
C ASP A 132 10.81 -20.88 11.94
N GLU A 133 12.11 -21.17 11.76
CA GLU A 133 13.20 -20.19 11.86
C GLU A 133 13.10 -19.15 10.74
N GLU A 134 12.81 -19.57 9.51
CA GLU A 134 12.62 -18.65 8.39
C GLU A 134 11.40 -17.75 8.60
N ARG A 135 10.29 -18.30 9.13
CA ARG A 135 9.09 -17.51 9.46
C ARG A 135 9.38 -16.48 10.55
N ALA A 136 10.07 -16.87 11.61
CA ALA A 136 10.44 -15.99 12.72
C ALA A 136 11.40 -14.85 12.33
N ALA A 137 11.98 -14.86 11.13
CA ALA A 137 12.78 -13.75 10.63
C ALA A 137 11.93 -12.57 10.13
N TYR A 138 10.66 -12.79 9.80
CA TYR A 138 9.73 -11.77 9.30
C TYR A 138 8.99 -11.09 10.46
N VAL A 139 8.53 -9.86 10.24
CA VAL A 139 7.59 -9.20 11.15
C VAL A 139 6.30 -10.03 11.20
N ASP A 140 5.93 -10.50 12.40
CA ASP A 140 4.86 -11.49 12.58
C ASP A 140 3.53 -11.08 11.91
N SER A 141 3.11 -9.82 12.12
CA SER A 141 1.89 -9.28 11.54
C SER A 141 1.89 -9.26 10.00
N TYR A 142 3.06 -9.21 9.37
CA TYR A 142 3.17 -9.21 7.91
C TYR A 142 2.92 -10.60 7.30
N LEU A 143 3.35 -11.66 7.98
CA LEU A 143 3.08 -13.04 7.53
C LEU A 143 1.63 -13.46 7.81
N THR A 144 1.06 -13.04 8.94
CA THR A 144 -0.31 -13.42 9.34
C THR A 144 -1.39 -12.75 8.50
N GLU A 145 -1.07 -11.71 7.72
CA GLU A 145 -2.02 -11.08 6.79
C GLU A 145 -2.58 -12.06 5.74
N GLY A 146 -1.78 -13.06 5.34
CA GLY A 146 -2.18 -14.10 4.39
C GLY A 146 -2.75 -15.37 5.03
N ASP A 147 -2.94 -15.39 6.34
CA ASP A 147 -3.54 -16.51 7.08
C ASP A 147 -5.03 -16.23 7.35
N PHE A 148 -5.87 -16.58 6.38
CA PHE A 148 -7.28 -16.20 6.39
C PHE A 148 -8.14 -17.01 7.37
N ASP A 149 -7.69 -18.20 7.75
CA ASP A 149 -8.42 -19.17 8.59
C ASP A 149 -7.68 -19.58 9.86
N ASP A 150 -6.66 -18.84 10.24
CA ASP A 150 -5.79 -19.07 11.41
C ASP A 150 -5.15 -20.49 11.40
N SER A 151 -4.93 -21.06 10.19
CA SER A 151 -4.29 -22.38 10.00
C SER A 151 -2.76 -22.35 9.97
N GLY A 152 -2.17 -21.15 9.93
CA GLY A 152 -0.74 -20.93 9.71
C GLY A 152 -0.35 -20.97 8.23
N SER A 153 -1.33 -20.84 7.32
CA SER A 153 -1.09 -20.75 5.87
C SER A 153 -0.43 -19.41 5.50
N ILE A 154 0.29 -19.38 4.37
CA ILE A 154 0.89 -18.17 3.80
C ILE A 154 0.35 -18.00 2.38
N LYS A 155 -0.78 -17.33 2.24
CA LYS A 155 -1.42 -17.05 0.94
C LYS A 155 -0.96 -15.73 0.34
N ILE A 156 -0.45 -14.84 1.17
CA ILE A 156 0.21 -13.59 0.77
C ILE A 156 1.57 -13.58 1.43
N PHE A 157 2.62 -13.41 0.63
CA PHE A 157 3.97 -13.31 1.14
C PHE A 157 4.41 -11.83 1.17
N PRO A 158 4.86 -11.31 2.31
CA PRO A 158 5.30 -9.92 2.41
C PRO A 158 6.62 -9.73 1.66
N VAL A 159 6.70 -8.71 0.80
CA VAL A 159 7.93 -8.34 0.09
C VAL A 159 8.33 -6.90 0.35
N ALA A 160 7.35 -6.05 0.59
CA ALA A 160 7.50 -4.64 0.93
C ALA A 160 6.22 -4.16 1.61
N LYS A 161 6.36 -3.46 2.70
CA LYS A 161 5.23 -2.94 3.47
C LYS A 161 5.33 -1.42 3.60
N SER A 162 4.25 -0.80 4.02
CA SER A 162 4.20 0.62 4.30
C SER A 162 3.31 0.92 5.49
N THR A 163 3.46 2.12 6.02
CA THR A 163 2.58 2.73 7.02
C THR A 163 2.30 4.16 6.63
N GLU A 164 1.47 4.86 7.37
CA GLU A 164 1.23 6.29 7.13
C GLU A 164 2.14 7.14 8.01
N LEU A 165 2.53 8.30 7.48
CA LEU A 165 3.31 9.34 8.14
C LEU A 165 2.70 10.70 7.85
N LEU A 166 3.04 11.70 8.66
CA LEU A 166 2.71 13.10 8.41
C LEU A 166 3.86 13.76 7.62
N PHE A 167 3.58 14.19 6.40
CA PHE A 167 4.47 14.94 5.54
C PHE A 167 4.15 16.42 5.64
N LEU A 168 5.14 17.25 5.94
CA LEU A 168 4.97 18.68 6.19
C LEU A 168 5.91 19.51 5.33
N ASN A 169 5.39 20.53 4.67
CA ASN A 169 6.17 21.61 4.09
C ASN A 169 6.79 22.45 5.23
N ASP A 170 8.01 22.14 5.59
CA ASP A 170 8.71 22.74 6.71
C ASP A 170 9.09 24.20 6.49
N THR A 171 9.27 24.61 5.24
CA THR A 171 9.58 25.98 4.86
C THR A 171 8.45 26.91 5.29
N ASP A 172 7.23 26.62 4.89
CA ASP A 172 6.07 27.46 5.19
C ASP A 172 5.58 27.24 6.65
N TRP A 173 5.75 26.03 7.19
CA TRP A 173 5.52 25.77 8.61
C TRP A 173 6.34 26.69 9.51
N LYS A 174 7.64 26.89 9.23
CA LYS A 174 8.52 27.77 10.02
C LYS A 174 8.02 29.21 10.03
N LEU A 175 7.39 29.69 8.95
CA LEU A 175 6.78 31.03 8.92
C LEU A 175 5.57 31.12 9.87
N PHE A 176 4.68 30.13 9.80
CA PHE A 176 3.54 30.02 10.70
C PHE A 176 3.97 29.87 12.16
N ALA A 177 4.89 28.97 12.45
CA ALA A 177 5.41 28.70 13.80
C ALA A 177 6.06 29.96 14.40
N ALA A 178 6.84 30.71 13.62
CA ALA A 178 7.46 31.96 14.09
C ALA A 178 6.43 33.06 14.42
N ALA A 179 5.30 33.06 13.71
CA ALA A 179 4.25 34.06 13.93
C ALA A 179 3.31 33.73 15.08
N THR A 180 3.07 32.42 15.34
CA THR A 180 2.02 31.96 16.28
C THR A 180 2.56 31.25 17.53
N GLY A 181 3.82 30.75 17.47
CA GLY A 181 4.41 29.92 18.53
C GLY A 181 4.03 28.44 18.40
N ALA A 182 3.44 28.00 17.29
CA ALA A 182 3.11 26.59 17.01
C ALA A 182 4.39 25.71 17.02
N ARG A 183 4.26 24.47 17.44
CA ARG A 183 5.36 23.51 17.58
C ARG A 183 5.01 22.19 16.87
N TYR A 184 5.99 21.43 16.45
CA TYR A 184 5.76 20.10 15.88
C TYR A 184 5.02 19.16 16.85
N SER A 185 5.25 19.30 18.16
CA SER A 185 4.51 18.52 19.17
C SER A 185 3.00 18.80 19.18
N ASP A 186 2.55 19.91 18.64
CA ASP A 186 1.12 20.24 18.55
C ASP A 186 0.45 19.40 17.43
N LEU A 187 1.24 18.69 16.59
CA LEU A 187 0.80 17.80 15.51
C LEU A 187 0.84 16.31 15.90
N GLU A 188 1.24 15.97 17.14
CA GLU A 188 1.38 14.57 17.57
C GLU A 188 0.04 13.87 17.82
N THR A 189 -1.02 14.65 18.10
CA THR A 189 -2.36 14.09 18.32
C THR A 189 -3.35 14.58 17.26
N VAL A 190 -4.39 13.79 17.03
CA VAL A 190 -5.45 14.14 16.07
C VAL A 190 -6.12 15.45 16.48
N GLU A 191 -6.44 15.59 17.78
CA GLU A 191 -7.05 16.81 18.33
C GLU A 191 -6.10 18.01 18.27
N GLY A 192 -4.81 17.79 18.51
CA GLY A 192 -3.77 18.81 18.39
C GLY A 192 -3.59 19.29 16.95
N LEU A 193 -3.60 18.35 15.98
CA LEU A 193 -3.56 18.65 14.55
C LEU A 193 -4.76 19.53 14.14
N VAL A 194 -5.99 19.17 14.56
CA VAL A 194 -7.21 19.92 14.25
C VAL A 194 -7.15 21.33 14.83
N LYS A 195 -6.75 21.45 16.12
CA LYS A 195 -6.58 22.77 16.77
C LYS A 195 -5.53 23.63 16.06
N THR A 196 -4.42 23.01 15.62
CA THR A 196 -3.37 23.72 14.89
C THR A 196 -3.86 24.14 13.50
N ALA A 197 -4.73 23.30 12.88
CA ALA A 197 -5.32 23.62 11.58
C ALA A 197 -6.27 24.83 11.64
N GLU A 198 -7.07 24.95 12.70
CA GLU A 198 -7.84 26.16 12.98
C GLU A 198 -6.95 27.40 13.11
N ALA A 199 -5.87 27.28 13.89
CA ALA A 199 -4.94 28.39 14.08
C ALA A 199 -4.23 28.80 12.77
N TYR A 200 -3.88 27.83 11.92
CA TYR A 200 -3.27 28.08 10.61
C TYR A 200 -4.25 28.75 9.66
N TYR A 201 -5.50 28.28 9.59
CA TYR A 201 -6.55 28.91 8.79
C TYR A 201 -6.75 30.37 9.17
N ASN A 202 -6.93 30.64 10.47
CA ASN A 202 -7.12 32.01 10.98
C ASN A 202 -5.89 32.90 10.74
N TRP A 203 -4.68 32.34 10.83
CA TRP A 203 -3.45 33.11 10.56
C TRP A 203 -3.31 33.46 9.08
N THR A 204 -3.67 32.54 8.17
CA THR A 204 -3.62 32.83 6.73
C THR A 204 -4.75 33.74 6.28
N ASP A 205 -5.97 33.59 6.81
CA ASP A 205 -7.11 34.48 6.56
C ASP A 205 -6.81 35.93 6.94
N ALA A 206 -6.13 36.12 8.06
CA ALA A 206 -5.73 37.46 8.51
C ALA A 206 -4.65 38.16 7.63
N GLN A 207 -4.10 37.48 6.64
CA GLN A 207 -3.10 38.04 5.73
C GLN A 207 -3.71 38.62 4.46
N THR A 208 -5.02 38.47 4.25
CA THR A 208 -5.76 39.01 3.10
C THR A 208 -6.90 39.94 3.56
N ASP A 209 -7.43 40.74 2.65
CA ASP A 209 -8.61 41.55 2.90
C ASP A 209 -9.93 40.79 2.65
N THR A 210 -9.85 39.59 2.10
CA THR A 210 -11.00 38.71 1.81
C THR A 210 -11.31 37.85 3.03
N PRO A 211 -12.46 37.99 3.63
CA PRO A 211 -12.80 37.18 4.81
C PRO A 211 -13.10 35.72 4.43
N ASN A 212 -12.70 34.80 5.30
CA ASN A 212 -12.93 33.37 5.17
C ASN A 212 -12.19 32.72 3.97
N ASP A 213 -11.06 33.28 3.55
CA ASP A 213 -10.18 32.71 2.52
C ASP A 213 -8.90 32.07 3.08
N GLY A 214 -8.91 31.75 4.36
CA GLY A 214 -7.82 31.02 5.04
C GLY A 214 -7.50 29.70 4.36
N LYS A 215 -6.23 29.27 4.45
CA LYS A 215 -5.74 28.03 3.85
C LYS A 215 -5.91 26.85 4.80
N ALA A 216 -6.18 25.69 4.24
CA ALA A 216 -6.20 24.45 4.98
C ALA A 216 -4.78 24.05 5.43
N LEU A 217 -4.65 23.50 6.64
CA LEU A 217 -3.38 22.97 7.14
C LEU A 217 -3.06 21.61 6.52
N PHE A 218 -4.03 20.70 6.49
CA PHE A 218 -3.74 19.31 6.17
C PHE A 218 -4.80 18.62 5.32
N GLY A 219 -4.42 17.47 4.77
CA GLY A 219 -5.29 16.50 4.13
C GLY A 219 -4.87 15.06 4.44
N ARG A 220 -5.69 14.09 4.07
CA ARG A 220 -5.42 12.65 4.22
C ARG A 220 -5.61 11.94 2.87
N ASP A 221 -4.71 11.00 2.54
CA ASP A 221 -4.83 10.21 1.31
C ASP A 221 -5.88 9.08 1.44
N ALA A 222 -6.02 8.47 2.62
CA ALA A 222 -6.90 7.31 2.83
C ALA A 222 -7.80 7.50 4.07
N ILE A 223 -9.07 7.80 3.84
CA ILE A 223 -10.02 8.03 4.92
C ILE A 223 -10.41 6.70 5.59
N ALA A 224 -10.45 5.60 4.84
CA ALA A 224 -10.62 4.28 5.44
C ALA A 224 -9.53 3.96 6.48
N ASN A 225 -8.27 4.31 6.22
CA ASN A 225 -7.21 4.14 7.21
C ASN A 225 -7.45 4.99 8.46
N TYR A 226 -7.79 6.27 8.27
CA TYR A 226 -8.13 7.15 9.39
C TYR A 226 -9.24 6.57 10.27
N MET A 227 -10.31 6.06 9.65
CA MET A 227 -11.44 5.49 10.39
C MET A 227 -11.06 4.17 11.08
N LEU A 228 -10.38 3.26 10.38
CA LEU A 228 -10.00 1.95 10.93
C LEU A 228 -8.99 2.08 12.08
N ILE A 229 -7.96 2.90 11.88
CA ILE A 229 -6.93 3.13 12.90
C ILE A 229 -7.48 3.94 14.07
N GLY A 230 -8.22 5.01 13.79
CA GLY A 230 -8.84 5.82 14.83
C GLY A 230 -9.83 5.04 15.69
N ALA A 231 -10.67 4.21 15.08
CA ALA A 231 -11.57 3.33 15.85
C ALA A 231 -10.76 2.34 16.71
N LYS A 232 -9.69 1.76 16.17
CA LYS A 232 -8.82 0.83 16.89
C LYS A 232 -8.14 1.50 18.08
N GLU A 233 -7.62 2.71 17.93
CA GLU A 233 -7.06 3.53 19.02
C GLU A 233 -8.11 3.84 20.09
N LEU A 234 -9.35 4.10 19.67
CA LEU A 234 -10.47 4.37 20.56
C LEU A 234 -11.10 3.09 21.17
N GLY A 235 -10.50 1.92 20.93
CA GLY A 235 -10.87 0.64 21.55
C GLY A 235 -11.91 -0.18 20.78
N GLU A 236 -12.19 0.18 19.52
CA GLU A 236 -13.17 -0.52 18.68
C GLU A 236 -12.53 -1.07 17.39
N THR A 237 -13.19 -2.06 16.79
CA THR A 237 -12.79 -2.65 15.50
C THR A 237 -13.96 -2.54 14.54
N ILE A 238 -13.84 -1.67 13.51
CA ILE A 238 -14.96 -1.44 12.56
C ILE A 238 -15.38 -2.73 11.86
N PHE A 239 -14.42 -3.51 11.37
CA PHE A 239 -14.65 -4.81 10.74
C PHE A 239 -14.13 -5.92 11.65
N ASP A 240 -14.97 -6.43 12.56
CA ASP A 240 -14.64 -7.62 13.39
C ASP A 240 -14.91 -8.88 12.55
N VAL A 241 -13.83 -9.55 12.10
CA VAL A 241 -13.91 -10.69 11.19
C VAL A 241 -13.56 -11.97 11.95
N LYS A 242 -14.51 -12.92 11.95
CA LYS A 242 -14.35 -14.27 12.52
C LYS A 242 -14.81 -15.31 11.50
N ASP A 243 -13.97 -16.29 11.21
CA ASP A 243 -14.27 -17.36 10.24
C ASP A 243 -14.74 -16.81 8.87
N GLY A 244 -14.10 -15.73 8.38
CA GLY A 244 -14.44 -15.05 7.13
C GLY A 244 -15.73 -14.24 7.13
N LYS A 245 -16.39 -14.13 8.29
CA LYS A 245 -17.63 -13.37 8.48
C LYS A 245 -17.35 -12.07 9.21
N MET A 246 -17.82 -10.98 8.67
CA MET A 246 -17.67 -9.66 9.24
C MET A 246 -18.87 -9.29 10.09
N THR A 247 -18.63 -8.63 11.21
CA THR A 247 -19.60 -7.90 12.03
C THR A 247 -19.10 -6.48 12.21
N MET A 248 -19.98 -5.50 12.01
CA MET A 248 -19.62 -4.09 12.19
C MET A 248 -19.54 -3.75 13.69
N GLY A 249 -18.38 -3.26 14.12
CA GLY A 249 -18.08 -2.92 15.52
C GLY A 249 -17.82 -1.42 15.74
N LEU A 250 -18.55 -0.53 15.06
CA LEU A 250 -18.43 0.93 15.20
C LEU A 250 -19.62 1.48 16.01
N SER A 251 -19.37 1.96 17.22
CA SER A 251 -20.37 2.67 18.01
C SER A 251 -20.58 4.11 17.52
N GLU A 252 -21.73 4.68 17.90
CA GLU A 252 -22.04 6.08 17.59
C GLU A 252 -21.06 7.05 18.27
N ASP A 253 -20.62 6.76 19.50
CA ASP A 253 -19.66 7.59 20.25
C ASP A 253 -18.29 7.65 19.53
N VAL A 254 -17.77 6.52 19.08
CA VAL A 254 -16.50 6.47 18.33
C VAL A 254 -16.68 7.09 16.94
N ALA A 255 -17.79 6.81 16.25
CA ALA A 255 -18.11 7.43 14.97
C ALA A 255 -18.17 8.96 15.09
N ARG A 256 -18.76 9.48 16.18
CA ARG A 256 -18.81 10.93 16.46
C ARG A 256 -17.42 11.52 16.68
N LYS A 257 -16.56 10.83 17.42
CA LYS A 257 -15.18 11.27 17.63
C LYS A 257 -14.41 11.36 16.31
N LEU A 258 -14.57 10.36 15.42
CA LEU A 258 -13.99 10.36 14.09
C LEU A 258 -14.55 11.49 13.21
N TRP A 259 -15.87 11.70 13.24
CA TRP A 259 -16.55 12.77 12.52
C TRP A 259 -16.05 14.16 12.94
N ASP A 260 -15.99 14.43 14.23
CA ASP A 260 -15.60 15.72 14.78
C ASP A 260 -14.13 16.08 14.42
N ASN A 261 -13.29 15.08 14.16
CA ASN A 261 -11.87 15.29 13.85
C ASN A 261 -11.51 15.13 12.35
N TYR A 262 -12.50 14.87 11.49
CA TYR A 262 -12.32 14.87 10.03
C TYR A 262 -13.35 15.75 9.32
N TYR A 263 -14.64 15.43 9.47
CA TYR A 263 -15.69 16.14 8.75
C TYR A 263 -15.79 17.62 9.17
N VAL A 264 -15.79 17.88 10.48
CA VAL A 264 -15.89 19.26 11.00
C VAL A 264 -14.73 20.12 10.53
N PRO A 265 -13.44 19.72 10.65
CA PRO A 265 -12.34 20.49 10.09
C PRO A 265 -12.46 20.72 8.58
N TYR A 266 -13.02 19.75 7.85
CA TYR A 266 -13.22 19.89 6.40
C TYR A 266 -14.25 20.98 6.08
N ILE A 267 -15.42 20.95 6.77
CA ILE A 267 -16.47 21.97 6.60
C ILE A 267 -15.97 23.36 6.99
N LYS A 268 -15.13 23.45 8.02
CA LYS A 268 -14.49 24.71 8.46
C LYS A 268 -13.39 25.21 7.50
N GLY A 269 -12.97 24.42 6.53
CA GLY A 269 -11.86 24.76 5.63
C GLY A 269 -10.48 24.61 6.27
N TRP A 270 -10.38 23.97 7.45
CA TRP A 270 -9.11 23.72 8.13
C TRP A 270 -8.37 22.52 7.55
N ALA A 271 -9.10 21.60 6.90
CA ALA A 271 -8.59 20.49 6.14
C ALA A 271 -9.14 20.53 4.71
N ALA A 272 -8.39 19.99 3.75
CA ALA A 272 -8.79 19.98 2.34
C ALA A 272 -8.23 18.75 1.57
N ALA A 273 -8.88 18.44 0.46
CA ALA A 273 -8.45 17.48 -0.52
C ALA A 273 -9.01 17.89 -1.90
N SER A 274 -8.16 18.33 -2.81
CA SER A 274 -8.56 18.84 -4.13
C SER A 274 -7.91 18.12 -5.29
N GLY A 275 -6.66 17.66 -5.15
CA GLY A 275 -5.95 16.86 -6.14
C GLY A 275 -6.28 15.37 -6.06
N HIS A 276 -5.68 14.59 -6.96
CA HIS A 276 -5.79 13.14 -6.92
C HIS A 276 -5.10 12.56 -5.67
N PHE A 277 -3.89 13.08 -5.38
CA PHE A 277 -3.15 12.79 -4.17
C PHE A 277 -2.87 14.08 -3.38
N ARG A 278 -2.65 13.96 -2.07
CA ARG A 278 -2.35 15.11 -1.19
C ARG A 278 -1.02 15.77 -1.54
N SER A 279 -0.06 15.03 -2.10
CA SER A 279 1.18 15.60 -2.66
C SER A 279 0.92 16.61 -3.79
N ASP A 280 -0.16 16.43 -4.57
CA ASP A 280 -0.58 17.42 -5.58
C ASP A 280 -1.08 18.71 -4.91
N ASP A 281 -1.77 18.60 -3.78
CA ASP A 281 -2.27 19.74 -3.02
C ASP A 281 -1.14 20.54 -2.35
N ILE A 282 -0.08 19.86 -1.86
CA ILE A 282 1.16 20.54 -1.42
C ILE A 282 1.78 21.32 -2.57
N LYS A 283 1.86 20.71 -3.75
CA LYS A 283 2.50 21.32 -4.92
C LYS A 283 1.89 22.65 -5.33
N ILE A 284 0.59 22.81 -5.14
CA ILE A 284 -0.13 24.06 -5.45
C ILE A 284 -0.37 24.95 -4.22
N GLY A 285 0.14 24.55 -3.05
CA GLY A 285 0.05 25.31 -1.79
C GLY A 285 -1.36 25.42 -1.22
N SER A 286 -2.26 24.48 -1.55
CA SER A 286 -3.62 24.43 -0.99
C SER A 286 -3.66 23.81 0.40
N ILE A 287 -2.69 22.96 0.75
CA ILE A 287 -2.44 22.44 2.10
C ILE A 287 -0.96 22.58 2.47
N LEU A 288 -0.67 22.55 3.77
CA LEU A 288 0.70 22.61 4.30
C LEU A 288 1.26 21.23 4.63
N ALA A 289 0.39 20.30 4.97
CA ALA A 289 0.76 18.94 5.39
C ALA A 289 -0.21 17.90 4.84
N TYR A 290 0.23 16.64 4.80
CA TYR A 290 -0.70 15.52 4.56
C TYR A 290 -0.29 14.27 5.32
N ILE A 291 -1.28 13.43 5.61
CA ILE A 291 -1.08 12.08 6.12
C ILE A 291 -1.24 11.12 4.95
N GLY A 292 -0.21 10.31 4.70
CA GLY A 292 -0.19 9.34 3.62
C GLY A 292 0.90 8.30 3.79
N SER A 293 0.95 7.34 2.85
CA SER A 293 1.94 6.26 2.87
C SER A 293 3.37 6.77 2.86
N ASN A 294 4.27 6.16 3.63
CA ASN A 294 5.70 6.44 3.54
C ASN A 294 6.25 6.21 2.12
N SER A 295 5.65 5.32 1.33
CA SER A 295 6.04 5.11 -0.07
C SER A 295 5.70 6.31 -0.99
N SER A 296 4.88 7.27 -0.53
CA SER A 296 4.58 8.50 -1.28
C SER A 296 5.69 9.56 -1.16
N ALA A 297 6.72 9.32 -0.37
CA ALA A 297 7.85 10.25 -0.16
C ALA A 297 8.53 10.68 -1.46
N THR A 298 8.60 9.80 -2.44
CA THR A 298 9.20 10.07 -3.76
C THR A 298 8.39 11.08 -4.59
N TYR A 299 7.13 11.32 -4.23
CA TYR A 299 6.22 12.27 -4.89
C TYR A 299 6.09 13.59 -4.17
N PHE A 300 6.72 13.78 -3.00
CA PHE A 300 6.68 15.06 -2.30
C PHE A 300 7.40 16.13 -3.12
N PRO A 301 6.75 17.27 -3.41
CA PRO A 301 7.34 18.29 -4.28
C PRO A 301 8.52 19.00 -3.60
N THR A 302 9.45 19.48 -4.42
CA THR A 302 10.56 20.34 -3.97
C THR A 302 10.23 21.82 -4.03
N GLN A 303 9.09 22.17 -4.65
CA GLN A 303 8.61 23.55 -4.81
C GLN A 303 7.08 23.61 -4.67
N VAL A 304 6.60 24.72 -4.12
CA VAL A 304 5.19 25.12 -4.20
C VAL A 304 5.03 26.10 -5.35
N MET A 305 4.02 25.85 -6.19
CA MET A 305 3.62 26.67 -7.33
C MET A 305 2.40 27.53 -6.93
N LEU A 306 2.60 28.80 -6.62
CA LEU A 306 1.52 29.71 -6.24
C LEU A 306 0.76 30.27 -7.46
N SER A 307 1.42 30.32 -8.60
CA SER A 307 0.86 30.70 -9.89
C SER A 307 1.76 30.21 -11.03
N ASP A 308 1.39 30.48 -12.28
CA ASP A 308 2.22 30.17 -13.46
C ASP A 308 3.61 30.86 -13.45
N THR A 309 3.78 31.89 -12.65
CA THR A 309 5.00 32.71 -12.60
C THR A 309 5.61 32.86 -11.21
N GLU A 310 4.99 32.27 -10.18
CA GLU A 310 5.42 32.41 -8.79
C GLU A 310 5.53 31.03 -8.15
N SER A 311 6.72 30.70 -7.68
CA SER A 311 7.01 29.49 -6.94
C SER A 311 8.11 29.76 -5.91
N HIS A 312 8.21 28.89 -4.91
CA HIS A 312 9.33 28.86 -3.97
C HIS A 312 9.72 27.44 -3.61
N ASP A 313 11.00 27.27 -3.27
CA ASP A 313 11.52 25.97 -2.83
C ASP A 313 10.99 25.65 -1.43
N ILE A 314 10.72 24.36 -1.20
CA ILE A 314 10.26 23.85 0.08
C ILE A 314 11.11 22.68 0.56
N GLU A 315 11.21 22.55 1.88
CA GLU A 315 11.85 21.43 2.57
C GLU A 315 10.79 20.51 3.15
N LEU A 316 11.02 19.22 3.03
CA LEU A 316 10.19 18.19 3.67
C LEU A 316 10.60 18.00 5.14
N LYS A 317 9.62 18.01 6.03
CA LYS A 317 9.71 17.45 7.37
C LYS A 317 8.77 16.25 7.46
N VAL A 318 9.29 15.13 7.95
CA VAL A 318 8.48 13.94 8.22
C VAL A 318 8.26 13.84 9.72
N LEU A 319 7.05 13.49 10.11
CA LEU A 319 6.64 13.32 11.50
C LEU A 319 5.81 12.02 11.62
N PRO A 320 5.71 11.41 12.81
CA PRO A 320 4.79 10.31 13.05
C PRO A 320 3.34 10.68 12.68
N THR A 321 2.55 9.68 12.31
CA THR A 321 1.09 9.87 12.13
C THR A 321 0.46 10.31 13.46
N PRO A 322 -0.38 11.35 13.46
CA PRO A 322 -1.11 11.77 14.66
C PRO A 322 -2.04 10.66 15.17
N HIS A 323 -2.04 10.43 16.47
CA HIS A 323 -2.89 9.47 17.18
C HIS A 323 -3.92 10.20 18.05
N PHE A 324 -5.01 9.52 18.47
CA PHE A 324 -5.98 10.11 19.38
C PHE A 324 -5.38 10.33 20.78
N GLU A 325 -5.68 11.49 21.37
CA GLU A 325 -5.09 11.88 22.67
C GLU A 325 -5.39 10.87 23.78
N GLY A 326 -4.35 10.40 24.47
CA GLY A 326 -4.48 9.45 25.58
C GLY A 326 -4.65 7.99 25.17
N CYS A 327 -4.59 7.68 23.86
CA CYS A 327 -4.68 6.31 23.34
C CYS A 327 -3.30 5.71 23.08
N GLU A 328 -3.23 4.37 23.06
CA GLU A 328 -2.06 3.66 22.55
C GLU A 328 -1.92 3.89 21.06
N LYS A 329 -0.70 3.99 20.58
CA LYS A 329 -0.42 4.26 19.17
C LYS A 329 -0.65 3.02 18.31
N VAL A 330 -1.47 3.16 17.29
CA VAL A 330 -1.71 2.14 16.27
C VAL A 330 -1.25 2.66 14.92
N SER A 331 -0.46 1.88 14.21
CA SER A 331 -0.02 2.20 12.85
C SER A 331 -0.69 1.29 11.85
N VAL A 332 -1.15 1.85 10.73
CA VAL A 332 -1.71 1.04 9.65
C VAL A 332 -0.62 0.17 9.04
N GLN A 333 -0.89 -1.13 8.93
CA GLN A 333 -0.12 -2.03 8.10
C GLN A 333 -0.73 -2.02 6.70
N GLN A 334 0.03 -1.55 5.73
CA GLN A 334 -0.40 -1.51 4.34
C GLN A 334 0.75 -1.90 3.39
N GLY A 335 0.50 -1.86 2.09
CA GLY A 335 1.38 -2.40 1.06
C GLY A 335 0.98 -3.83 0.72
N ALA A 336 0.61 -4.07 -0.54
CA ALA A 336 0.26 -5.40 -1.02
C ALA A 336 1.45 -6.35 -0.87
N GLY A 337 1.17 -7.59 -0.51
CA GLY A 337 2.14 -8.66 -0.60
C GLY A 337 2.11 -9.34 -1.97
N MET A 338 2.88 -10.40 -2.13
CA MET A 338 2.92 -11.25 -3.32
C MET A 338 2.15 -12.54 -3.08
N ALA A 339 1.12 -12.78 -3.87
CA ALA A 339 0.44 -14.06 -3.94
C ALA A 339 1.06 -14.91 -5.07
N VAL A 340 1.10 -16.22 -4.89
CA VAL A 340 1.58 -17.17 -5.90
C VAL A 340 0.38 -17.96 -6.42
N ALA A 341 0.18 -17.95 -7.74
CA ALA A 341 -0.88 -18.73 -8.35
C ALA A 341 -0.62 -20.23 -8.21
N LYS A 342 -1.68 -21.00 -8.08
CA LYS A 342 -1.63 -22.47 -8.02
C LYS A 342 -1.35 -23.02 -9.42
N THR A 343 -0.07 -23.24 -9.70
CA THR A 343 0.44 -23.76 -10.96
C THR A 343 1.16 -25.10 -10.73
N THR A 344 2.20 -25.42 -11.50
CA THR A 344 3.00 -26.61 -11.27
C THR A 344 3.88 -26.47 -10.01
N ASP A 345 4.18 -27.58 -9.35
CA ASP A 345 5.05 -27.57 -8.15
C ASP A 345 6.40 -26.90 -8.46
N ALA A 346 6.97 -27.12 -9.65
CA ALA A 346 8.23 -26.51 -10.07
C ALA A 346 8.14 -24.97 -10.17
N GLU A 347 7.03 -24.43 -10.66
CA GLU A 347 6.81 -22.98 -10.75
C GLU A 347 6.56 -22.35 -9.37
N VAL A 348 5.81 -23.05 -8.50
CA VAL A 348 5.60 -22.60 -7.11
C VAL A 348 6.93 -22.59 -6.34
N GLU A 349 7.74 -23.66 -6.43
CA GLU A 349 9.08 -23.73 -5.81
C GLU A 349 10.00 -22.62 -6.34
N ALA A 350 10.00 -22.37 -7.67
CA ALA A 350 10.78 -21.31 -8.28
C ALA A 350 10.32 -19.93 -7.81
N SER A 351 9.00 -19.72 -7.66
CA SER A 351 8.43 -18.48 -7.12
C SER A 351 8.90 -18.24 -5.69
N VAL A 352 8.88 -19.27 -4.84
CA VAL A 352 9.39 -19.18 -3.46
C VAL A 352 10.89 -18.84 -3.43
N VAL A 353 11.69 -19.42 -4.33
CA VAL A 353 13.13 -19.07 -4.44
C VAL A 353 13.31 -17.59 -4.73
N PHE A 354 12.53 -17.01 -5.67
CA PHE A 354 12.59 -15.58 -5.97
C PHE A 354 12.15 -14.73 -4.79
N LEU A 355 11.02 -15.06 -4.15
CA LEU A 355 10.48 -14.30 -3.02
C LEU A 355 11.42 -14.31 -1.81
N LYS A 356 11.99 -15.48 -1.45
CA LYS A 356 13.00 -15.58 -0.39
C LYS A 356 14.27 -14.77 -0.71
N TRP A 357 14.72 -14.78 -1.96
CA TRP A 357 15.86 -13.99 -2.38
C TRP A 357 15.57 -12.49 -2.33
N PHE A 358 14.39 -12.06 -2.78
CA PHE A 358 13.97 -10.65 -2.75
C PHE A 358 13.92 -10.08 -1.33
N THR A 359 13.54 -10.91 -0.36
CA THR A 359 13.42 -10.52 1.05
C THR A 359 14.68 -10.77 1.89
N GLN A 360 15.79 -11.21 1.30
CA GLN A 360 17.10 -11.16 1.97
C GLN A 360 17.41 -9.71 2.37
N PRO A 361 17.99 -9.47 3.55
CA PRO A 361 18.14 -8.10 4.07
C PRO A 361 18.77 -7.13 3.08
N GLU A 362 19.84 -7.52 2.39
CA GLU A 362 20.52 -6.66 1.42
C GLU A 362 19.65 -6.27 0.21
N ASN A 363 18.83 -7.18 -0.30
CA ASN A 363 17.96 -6.94 -1.44
C ASN A 363 16.72 -6.14 -1.00
N ASN A 364 16.17 -6.48 0.16
CA ASN A 364 14.98 -5.83 0.68
C ASN A 364 15.27 -4.38 1.10
N ILE A 365 16.42 -4.12 1.73
CA ILE A 365 16.90 -2.76 2.02
C ILE A 365 17.13 -1.99 0.71
N ALA A 366 17.70 -2.61 -0.32
CA ALA A 366 17.92 -1.94 -1.61
C ALA A 366 16.58 -1.52 -2.24
N PHE A 367 15.54 -2.36 -2.14
CA PHE A 367 14.21 -1.98 -2.58
C PHE A 367 13.60 -0.85 -1.72
N ALA A 368 13.71 -0.95 -0.40
CA ALA A 368 13.20 0.07 0.53
C ALA A 368 13.78 1.45 0.24
N VAL A 369 15.11 1.55 0.12
CA VAL A 369 15.82 2.81 -0.17
C VAL A 369 15.41 3.41 -1.52
N GLY A 370 15.17 2.57 -2.53
CA GLY A 370 14.82 3.03 -3.88
C GLY A 370 13.33 3.32 -4.09
N SER A 371 12.46 2.83 -3.20
CA SER A 371 11.00 2.88 -3.39
C SER A 371 10.23 3.63 -2.30
N GLY A 372 10.86 3.86 -1.15
CA GLY A 372 10.21 4.41 0.03
C GLY A 372 9.32 3.41 0.81
N TYR A 373 9.27 2.15 0.40
CA TYR A 373 8.62 1.09 1.18
C TYR A 373 9.48 0.66 2.37
N LEU A 374 8.91 -0.16 3.26
CA LEU A 374 9.60 -0.76 4.40
C LEU A 374 10.04 -2.19 4.09
N PRO A 375 11.22 -2.60 4.57
CA PRO A 375 11.61 -4.00 4.58
C PRO A 375 10.66 -4.84 5.43
N VAL A 376 10.70 -6.17 5.24
CA VAL A 376 9.73 -7.07 5.85
C VAL A 376 10.31 -8.04 6.89
N THR A 377 11.63 -8.07 7.04
CA THR A 377 12.29 -8.86 8.07
C THR A 377 12.77 -7.97 9.22
N HIS A 378 12.82 -8.50 10.43
CA HIS A 378 13.36 -7.78 11.60
C HIS A 378 14.78 -7.27 11.35
N ALA A 379 15.64 -8.09 10.71
CA ALA A 379 17.02 -7.72 10.42
C ALA A 379 17.18 -6.59 9.40
N ALA A 380 16.21 -6.42 8.51
CA ALA A 380 16.23 -5.37 7.48
C ALA A 380 15.44 -4.11 7.90
N ASN A 381 14.48 -4.27 8.81
CA ASN A 381 13.66 -3.17 9.36
C ASN A 381 14.36 -2.51 10.55
N ASP A 382 15.62 -2.14 10.32
CA ASP A 382 16.57 -1.60 11.30
C ASP A 382 17.41 -0.51 10.63
N MET A 383 17.45 0.69 11.22
CA MET A 383 18.16 1.82 10.64
C MET A 383 19.68 1.64 10.62
N ASP A 384 20.26 0.92 11.57
CA ASP A 384 21.70 0.61 11.57
C ASP A 384 22.06 -0.33 10.41
N ALA A 385 21.18 -1.31 10.11
CA ALA A 385 21.31 -2.18 8.96
C ALA A 385 21.18 -1.39 7.63
N ILE A 386 20.20 -0.48 7.55
CA ILE A 386 20.00 0.39 6.38
C ILE A 386 21.22 1.28 6.15
N HIS A 387 21.75 1.95 7.18
CA HIS A 387 22.96 2.76 7.08
C HIS A 387 24.20 1.94 6.70
N SER A 388 24.31 0.71 7.23
CA SER A 388 25.45 -0.18 6.96
C SER A 388 25.41 -0.79 5.57
N SER A 389 24.30 -0.68 4.83
CA SER A 389 24.14 -1.20 3.48
C SER A 389 25.07 -0.50 2.45
N GLY A 390 25.53 0.71 2.77
CA GLY A 390 26.34 1.52 1.88
C GLY A 390 25.57 2.15 0.71
N LEU A 391 24.23 2.04 0.71
CA LEU A 391 23.38 2.70 -0.28
C LEU A 391 23.30 4.20 -0.02
N ALA A 392 23.22 4.99 -1.07
CA ALA A 392 23.05 6.44 -0.94
C ALA A 392 21.61 6.75 -0.51
N LEU A 393 21.44 7.27 0.70
CA LEU A 393 20.20 7.82 1.20
C LEU A 393 20.16 9.33 0.91
N THR A 394 19.06 9.81 0.31
CA THR A 394 18.77 11.25 0.34
C THR A 394 18.29 11.63 1.73
N GLY A 395 18.51 12.87 2.17
CA GLY A 395 18.06 13.30 3.51
C GLY A 395 16.55 13.12 3.73
N ASN A 396 15.74 13.30 2.69
CA ASN A 396 14.29 13.06 2.77
C ASN A 396 13.97 11.58 2.96
N MET A 397 14.60 10.68 2.19
CA MET A 397 14.38 9.24 2.30
C MET A 397 14.87 8.70 3.65
N GLU A 398 16.00 9.21 4.15
CA GLU A 398 16.50 8.85 5.49
C GLU A 398 15.48 9.17 6.58
N ASN A 399 14.92 10.39 6.57
CA ASN A 399 13.90 10.82 7.53
C ASN A 399 12.62 9.96 7.42
N VAL A 400 12.19 9.65 6.20
CA VAL A 400 11.01 8.79 5.98
C VAL A 400 11.21 7.39 6.52
N LEU A 401 12.33 6.75 6.20
CA LEU A 401 12.62 5.40 6.68
C LEU A 401 12.81 5.38 8.19
N MET A 402 13.44 6.40 8.77
CA MET A 402 13.64 6.51 10.22
C MET A 402 12.29 6.54 10.96
N GLU A 403 11.36 7.42 10.56
CA GLU A 403 10.04 7.54 11.20
C GLU A 403 9.19 6.29 10.95
N ALA A 404 9.25 5.70 9.74
CA ALA A 404 8.46 4.52 9.41
C ALA A 404 8.98 3.26 10.12
N VAL A 405 10.30 3.06 10.20
CA VAL A 405 10.93 1.95 10.93
C VAL A 405 10.64 2.07 12.44
N ASP A 406 10.70 3.30 12.99
CA ASP A 406 10.33 3.53 14.39
C ASP A 406 8.87 3.17 14.66
N ALA A 407 7.95 3.61 13.78
CA ALA A 407 6.53 3.30 13.91
C ALA A 407 6.25 1.78 13.89
N VAL A 408 6.91 1.03 12.99
CA VAL A 408 6.76 -0.44 12.91
C VAL A 408 7.29 -1.14 14.16
N ASN A 409 8.37 -0.64 14.76
CA ASN A 409 9.02 -1.27 15.90
C ASN A 409 8.40 -0.87 17.25
N THR A 410 7.62 0.21 17.32
CA THR A 410 7.11 0.76 18.58
C THR A 410 5.59 0.75 18.72
N ASN A 411 4.84 0.78 17.60
CA ASN A 411 3.39 0.85 17.61
C ASN A 411 2.74 -0.52 17.37
N GLU A 412 1.48 -0.68 17.78
CA GLU A 412 0.66 -1.81 17.31
C GLU A 412 0.44 -1.67 15.80
N LEU A 413 0.78 -2.69 15.02
CA LEU A 413 0.49 -2.72 13.59
C LEU A 413 -0.90 -3.32 13.37
N TYR A 414 -1.75 -2.63 12.62
CA TYR A 414 -3.10 -3.06 12.35
C TYR A 414 -3.44 -3.06 10.86
N THR A 415 -4.04 -4.15 10.42
CA THR A 415 -4.76 -4.26 9.15
C THR A 415 -6.02 -5.10 9.38
N THR A 416 -7.05 -4.87 8.59
CA THR A 416 -8.30 -5.63 8.67
C THR A 416 -8.08 -7.06 8.15
N LYS A 417 -8.60 -8.08 8.85
CA LYS A 417 -8.69 -9.43 8.29
C LYS A 417 -9.60 -9.43 7.06
N ALA A 418 -9.24 -10.22 6.06
CA ALA A 418 -10.02 -10.34 4.84
C ALA A 418 -11.37 -11.04 5.06
N PHE A 419 -12.38 -10.61 4.34
CA PHE A 419 -13.72 -11.21 4.34
C PHE A 419 -14.40 -11.04 2.96
N GLU A 420 -15.49 -11.75 2.74
CA GLU A 420 -16.24 -11.64 1.49
C GLU A 420 -16.81 -10.23 1.32
N GLY A 421 -16.44 -9.56 0.21
CA GLY A 421 -16.84 -8.17 -0.04
C GLY A 421 -16.00 -7.12 0.70
N GLY A 422 -14.88 -7.48 1.33
CA GLY A 422 -14.02 -6.58 2.11
C GLY A 422 -13.52 -5.39 1.30
N THR A 423 -13.12 -5.56 0.06
CA THR A 423 -12.73 -4.45 -0.85
C THR A 423 -13.85 -3.43 -1.00
N ASP A 424 -15.08 -3.89 -1.25
CA ASP A 424 -16.24 -3.00 -1.42
C ASP A 424 -16.63 -2.32 -0.10
N ALA A 425 -16.62 -3.05 1.02
CA ALA A 425 -16.88 -2.52 2.36
C ALA A 425 -15.87 -1.42 2.73
N ARG A 426 -14.57 -1.67 2.47
CA ARG A 426 -13.51 -0.67 2.67
C ARG A 426 -13.70 0.55 1.77
N SER A 427 -14.11 0.36 0.53
CA SER A 427 -14.44 1.45 -0.40
C SER A 427 -15.61 2.29 0.13
N LYS A 428 -16.69 1.64 0.62
CA LYS A 428 -17.81 2.36 1.27
C LYS A 428 -17.33 3.17 2.47
N LEU A 429 -16.50 2.59 3.33
CA LEU A 429 -15.92 3.29 4.47
C LEU A 429 -15.10 4.51 4.02
N ASN A 430 -14.23 4.35 3.00
CA ASN A 430 -13.35 5.40 2.50
C ASN A 430 -14.13 6.61 1.97
N TYR A 431 -15.20 6.37 1.21
CA TYR A 431 -15.93 7.44 0.53
C TYR A 431 -17.12 7.98 1.33
N SER A 432 -17.59 7.27 2.38
CA SER A 432 -18.76 7.67 3.15
C SER A 432 -18.66 9.08 3.75
N MET A 433 -17.48 9.44 4.25
CA MET A 433 -17.26 10.75 4.89
C MET A 433 -16.59 11.75 3.94
N SER A 434 -15.66 11.30 3.08
CA SER A 434 -14.93 12.19 2.18
C SER A 434 -15.81 12.80 1.09
N ASP A 435 -16.73 12.01 0.51
CA ASP A 435 -17.60 12.51 -0.57
C ASP A 435 -18.58 13.56 -0.03
N ILE A 436 -19.19 13.29 1.12
CA ILE A 436 -20.12 14.23 1.77
C ILE A 436 -19.37 15.49 2.22
N ALA A 437 -18.18 15.36 2.82
CA ALA A 437 -17.38 16.51 3.23
C ALA A 437 -17.01 17.41 2.04
N THR A 438 -16.65 16.82 0.91
CA THR A 438 -16.31 17.54 -0.31
C THR A 438 -17.50 18.29 -0.91
N ALA A 439 -18.66 17.63 -1.00
CA ALA A 439 -19.88 18.22 -1.53
C ALA A 439 -20.41 19.38 -0.65
N ASP A 440 -20.37 19.16 0.66
CA ASP A 440 -20.87 20.12 1.64
C ASP A 440 -19.93 21.35 1.74
N ARG A 441 -18.62 21.12 1.74
CA ARG A 441 -17.64 22.23 1.70
C ARG A 441 -17.80 23.09 0.46
N ALA A 442 -18.02 22.51 -0.71
CA ALA A 442 -18.31 23.27 -1.92
C ALA A 442 -19.56 24.15 -1.76
N THR A 443 -20.61 23.63 -1.09
CA THR A 443 -21.81 24.40 -0.77
C THR A 443 -21.53 25.55 0.22
N VAL A 444 -20.70 25.30 1.23
CA VAL A 444 -20.25 26.35 2.17
C VAL A 444 -19.51 27.46 1.42
N GLU A 445 -18.57 27.09 0.54
CA GLU A 445 -17.83 28.07 -0.26
C GLU A 445 -18.72 28.92 -1.18
N GLU A 446 -19.73 28.32 -1.80
CA GLU A 446 -20.74 29.07 -2.58
C GLU A 446 -21.51 30.08 -1.72
N ARG A 447 -21.90 29.71 -0.49
CA ARG A 447 -22.61 30.58 0.44
C ARG A 447 -21.72 31.71 0.95
N LEU A 448 -20.48 31.42 1.30
CA LEU A 448 -19.48 32.46 1.67
C LEU A 448 -19.26 33.43 0.53
N ALA A 449 -19.12 32.96 -0.70
CA ALA A 449 -18.99 33.81 -1.88
C ALA A 449 -20.25 34.66 -2.15
N ALA A 450 -21.43 34.20 -1.74
CA ALA A 450 -22.69 34.96 -1.78
C ALA A 450 -22.80 35.98 -0.65
N GLY A 451 -21.86 36.02 0.31
CA GLY A 451 -21.77 36.99 1.39
C GLY A 451 -22.44 36.55 2.70
N GLU A 452 -22.76 35.25 2.86
CA GLU A 452 -23.18 34.72 4.15
C GLU A 452 -21.99 34.72 5.13
N SER A 453 -22.28 34.82 6.43
CA SER A 453 -21.24 34.61 7.45
C SER A 453 -20.84 33.12 7.50
N ALA A 454 -19.63 32.82 7.99
CA ALA A 454 -19.20 31.44 8.16
C ALA A 454 -20.16 30.61 9.03
N GLU A 455 -20.67 31.21 10.12
CA GLU A 455 -21.65 30.57 11.01
C GLU A 455 -22.94 30.20 10.26
N GLU A 456 -23.47 31.09 9.43
CA GLU A 456 -24.69 30.82 8.64
C GLU A 456 -24.45 29.79 7.54
N ALA A 457 -23.32 29.89 6.84
CA ALA A 457 -22.96 29.01 5.72
C ALA A 457 -22.78 27.55 6.18
N GLU A 458 -22.24 27.33 7.38
CA GLU A 458 -21.89 26.02 7.96
C GLU A 458 -23.00 25.40 8.80
N ALA A 459 -23.92 26.20 9.36
CA ALA A 459 -24.86 25.80 10.41
C ALA A 459 -25.66 24.53 10.08
N GLY A 460 -26.05 24.32 8.81
CA GLY A 460 -26.83 23.16 8.39
C GLY A 460 -26.05 21.84 8.38
N PHE A 461 -24.71 21.89 8.35
CA PHE A 461 -23.82 20.74 8.23
C PHE A 461 -23.22 20.29 9.56
N LEU A 462 -23.28 21.13 10.60
CA LEU A 462 -22.66 20.91 11.90
C LEU A 462 -23.68 20.55 13.00
N THR A 463 -24.82 19.98 12.62
CA THR A 463 -25.87 19.58 13.56
C THR A 463 -25.74 18.11 13.95
N ASP A 464 -26.29 17.74 15.12
CA ASP A 464 -26.34 16.35 15.58
C ASP A 464 -27.16 15.50 14.62
N GLU A 465 -28.29 16.02 14.11
CA GLU A 465 -29.13 15.32 13.16
C GLU A 465 -28.41 15.01 11.83
N TYR A 466 -27.48 15.88 11.40
CA TYR A 466 -26.69 15.65 10.18
C TYR A 466 -25.67 14.54 10.38
N PHE A 467 -25.00 14.52 11.52
CA PHE A 467 -24.12 13.41 11.92
C PHE A 467 -24.88 12.10 12.03
N GLU A 468 -26.03 12.08 12.76
CA GLU A 468 -26.85 10.88 12.93
C GLU A 468 -27.30 10.30 11.58
N ALA A 469 -27.70 11.15 10.64
CA ALA A 469 -28.07 10.74 9.29
C ALA A 469 -26.91 10.09 8.52
N TRP A 470 -25.70 10.65 8.62
CA TRP A 470 -24.51 10.06 8.04
C TRP A 470 -24.19 8.71 8.70
N TYR A 471 -24.17 8.65 10.03
CA TYR A 471 -23.85 7.43 10.78
C TYR A 471 -24.81 6.30 10.43
N GLN A 472 -26.11 6.56 10.40
CA GLN A 472 -27.11 5.58 9.99
C GLN A 472 -26.91 5.11 8.54
N SER A 473 -26.60 6.03 7.61
CA SER A 473 -26.31 5.69 6.22
C SER A 473 -25.09 4.80 6.09
N LEU A 474 -24.04 5.04 6.88
CA LEU A 474 -22.85 4.20 6.93
C LEU A 474 -23.18 2.80 7.45
N CYS A 475 -23.92 2.72 8.56
CA CYS A 475 -24.36 1.43 9.13
C CYS A 475 -25.17 0.62 8.11
N ASP A 476 -26.14 1.25 7.44
CA ASP A 476 -26.98 0.62 6.41
C ASP A 476 -26.13 0.13 5.22
N ALA A 477 -25.14 0.93 4.79
CA ALA A 477 -24.25 0.58 3.69
C ALA A 477 -23.29 -0.58 4.02
N LEU A 478 -22.87 -0.72 5.28
CA LEU A 478 -21.96 -1.78 5.72
C LEU A 478 -22.70 -3.06 6.13
N SER A 479 -23.95 -2.97 6.56
CA SER A 479 -24.77 -4.13 6.99
C SER A 479 -24.92 -5.20 5.92
N GLN A 480 -24.84 -4.85 4.63
CA GLN A 480 -24.93 -5.81 3.53
C GLN A 480 -23.74 -6.77 3.46
N TYR A 481 -22.62 -6.49 4.14
CA TYR A 481 -21.42 -7.32 4.21
C TYR A 481 -21.32 -8.13 5.50
N GLU A 482 -22.27 -7.97 6.42
CA GLU A 482 -22.34 -8.79 7.63
C GLU A 482 -22.75 -10.23 7.28
N GLY A 483 -22.07 -11.22 7.87
CA GLY A 483 -22.23 -12.63 7.53
C GLY A 483 -22.40 -13.57 8.71
#